data_d6181f62e0cee5804567ec05af5f598e
#
_entry.id   d6181f62e0cee5804567ec05af5f598e
#
_cell.length_a   1.000
_cell.length_b   1.000
_cell.length_c   1.000
_cell.angle_alpha   90.00
_cell.angle_beta   90.00
_cell.angle_gamma   90.00
#
_symmetry.space_group_name_H-M   'P 1'
#
loop_
_entity.id
_entity.type
_entity.pdbx_description
1 polymer ?
#
loop_
_entity_poly.entity_id
_entity_poly.type
_entity_poly.pdbx_seq_one_letter_code
_entity_poly.pdbx_strand_id
1 'polypeptide(L)'
;MSIQTALDEYNLALKQGQKEYRELVMEGRSPYPAVLDDILPENNTDSVVDVGLVEIPSERIIGTKSAGRITAFTASFRPLLDSKSEFAVKWVNLCAAHLVETGITDPILCYEYLGNFYVQEGNKRVSVLRHFGSPRIPGTVKRIVPPLTDEPRIQAYYEFMDFYKASHLYCIQFRHPGDYARLLSHLGKKSDDIWEESERRTFNAYFHYFRDAFSALQVPPEEVLPEEALLLWLDLYPFHDLGQLSTAELKKSVAALREDMVANTKKQEAVKVQTKAEDTSKASLLERFISASPDHLNVAFVHQMNPGSSTWVLGHEEGKEHLQKVFGDRVTLRSYFDAANPELAEPIIEQAVADGAQVVFITAPPLSRATLKAAVKYPKVRFLNCSVDQAYSSIRTYYGRIYEAKFITGAIAGAMAQNNRIGYIASYPIFGVPASINAFALGAQMTNPRAQIELRWSCVCLLYTSPSPRDAHES
;
A
#
# COMPACT_ATOMS: atom_id res chain seq x y z
N MET A 1 41.69 -1.90 -23.23
CA MET A 1 41.16 -0.55 -23.52
C MET A 1 42.11 0.50 -22.97
N SER A 2 42.23 1.65 -23.65
CA SER A 2 43.24 2.64 -23.32
C SER A 2 42.82 3.54 -22.14
N ILE A 3 43.80 4.09 -21.40
CA ILE A 3 43.59 5.14 -20.38
C ILE A 3 42.85 6.35 -21.03
N GLN A 4 43.02 6.57 -22.31
CA GLN A 4 42.31 7.62 -23.05
C GLN A 4 40.79 7.39 -23.05
N THR A 5 40.32 6.17 -23.29
CA THR A 5 38.88 5.84 -23.19
C THR A 5 38.31 6.15 -21.78
N ALA A 6 39.04 5.78 -20.74
CA ALA A 6 38.62 6.07 -19.37
C ALA A 6 38.62 7.57 -19.05
N LEU A 7 39.50 8.37 -19.67
CA LEU A 7 39.51 9.82 -19.54
C LEU A 7 38.33 10.46 -20.27
N ASP A 8 37.94 9.92 -21.40
CA ASP A 8 36.76 10.38 -22.15
C ASP A 8 35.48 10.09 -21.37
N GLU A 9 35.37 8.93 -20.71
CA GLU A 9 34.28 8.59 -19.79
C GLU A 9 34.23 9.52 -18.57
N TYR A 10 35.41 9.89 -18.00
CA TYR A 10 35.45 10.89 -16.93
C TYR A 10 34.88 12.24 -17.38
N ASN A 11 35.31 12.73 -18.56
CA ASN A 11 34.84 13.99 -19.10
C ASN A 11 33.32 13.97 -19.37
N LEU A 12 32.78 12.84 -19.82
CA LEU A 12 31.34 12.65 -19.99
C LEU A 12 30.62 12.71 -18.62
N ALA A 13 31.11 11.96 -17.64
CA ALA A 13 30.56 11.94 -16.28
C ALA A 13 30.62 13.33 -15.62
N LEU A 14 31.72 14.07 -15.79
CA LEU A 14 31.90 15.43 -15.29
C LEU A 14 30.87 16.40 -15.91
N LYS A 15 30.67 16.33 -17.23
CA LYS A 15 29.68 17.15 -17.95
C LYS A 15 28.27 16.87 -17.42
N GLN A 16 27.93 15.61 -17.21
CA GLN A 16 26.64 15.19 -16.64
C GLN A 16 26.51 15.67 -15.18
N GLY A 17 27.57 15.58 -14.39
CA GLY A 17 27.60 16.08 -13.00
C GLY A 17 27.40 17.59 -12.92
N GLN A 18 28.06 18.36 -13.78
CA GLN A 18 27.88 19.81 -13.84
C GLN A 18 26.46 20.22 -14.27
N LYS A 19 25.81 19.42 -15.11
CA LYS A 19 24.41 19.62 -15.50
C LYS A 19 23.49 19.36 -14.31
N GLU A 20 23.60 18.22 -13.68
CA GLU A 20 22.82 17.85 -12.48
C GLU A 20 22.99 18.84 -11.34
N TYR A 21 24.23 19.28 -11.08
CA TYR A 21 24.50 20.30 -10.08
C TYR A 21 23.67 21.56 -10.30
N ARG A 22 23.64 22.07 -11.53
CA ARG A 22 22.89 23.29 -11.88
C ARG A 22 21.39 23.09 -11.75
N GLU A 23 20.88 21.94 -12.16
CA GLU A 23 19.46 21.58 -12.07
C GLU A 23 19.00 21.55 -10.61
N LEU A 24 19.73 20.84 -9.74
CA LEU A 24 19.41 20.74 -8.31
C LEU A 24 19.48 22.11 -7.60
N VAL A 25 20.47 22.94 -7.93
CA VAL A 25 20.56 24.31 -7.36
C VAL A 25 19.38 25.18 -7.83
N MET A 26 18.96 25.08 -9.09
CA MET A 26 17.79 25.81 -9.59
C MET A 26 16.49 25.37 -8.93
N GLU A 27 16.39 24.09 -8.57
CA GLU A 27 15.26 23.53 -7.81
C GLU A 27 15.30 23.85 -6.31
N GLY A 28 16.34 24.53 -5.82
CA GLY A 28 16.53 24.80 -4.38
C GLY A 28 16.90 23.57 -3.56
N ARG A 29 17.39 22.51 -4.19
CA ARG A 29 17.81 21.25 -3.55
C ARG A 29 19.32 21.22 -3.34
N SER A 30 19.77 20.46 -2.33
CA SER A 30 21.20 20.23 -2.14
C SER A 30 21.78 19.49 -3.35
N PRO A 31 22.81 20.03 -4.00
CA PRO A 31 23.46 19.36 -5.13
C PRO A 31 24.43 18.25 -4.69
N TYR A 32 24.69 18.10 -3.40
CA TYR A 32 25.68 17.18 -2.83
C TYR A 32 25.03 15.94 -2.21
N PRO A 33 25.79 14.83 -2.03
CA PRO A 33 25.34 13.66 -1.31
C PRO A 33 24.94 14.02 0.13
N ALA A 34 23.93 13.32 0.67
CA ALA A 34 23.56 13.46 2.08
C ALA A 34 24.70 13.03 3.00
N VAL A 35 24.80 13.63 4.19
CA VAL A 35 25.80 13.28 5.20
C VAL A 35 25.12 12.62 6.37
N LEU A 36 25.52 11.37 6.68
CA LEU A 36 24.90 10.61 7.75
C LEU A 36 25.14 11.25 9.13
N ASP A 37 26.35 11.80 9.36
CA ASP A 37 26.67 12.45 10.63
C ASP A 37 25.79 13.68 10.92
N ASP A 38 25.27 14.34 9.88
CA ASP A 38 24.35 15.48 10.01
C ASP A 38 22.88 15.02 10.24
N ILE A 39 22.57 13.75 9.91
CA ILE A 39 21.22 13.18 10.03
C ILE A 39 21.02 12.53 11.39
N LEU A 40 22.08 11.93 11.94
CA LEU A 40 22.02 11.26 13.23
C LEU A 40 21.80 12.24 14.37
N PRO A 41 20.99 11.91 15.39
CA PRO A 41 20.84 12.75 16.58
C PRO A 41 22.17 12.98 17.30
N GLU A 42 22.38 14.17 17.86
CA GLU A 42 23.61 14.52 18.60
C GLU A 42 23.90 13.58 19.79
N ASN A 43 22.83 13.08 20.44
CA ASN A 43 22.91 12.09 21.53
C ASN A 43 22.59 10.68 21.02
N ASN A 44 23.30 10.24 19.99
CA ASN A 44 23.03 8.96 19.34
C ASN A 44 23.30 7.80 20.30
N THR A 45 22.22 7.15 20.76
CA THR A 45 22.24 5.89 21.54
C THR A 45 22.01 4.67 20.65
N ASP A 46 22.07 4.84 19.32
CA ASP A 46 21.80 3.81 18.35
C ASP A 46 22.81 2.67 18.46
N SER A 47 22.32 1.46 18.34
CA SER A 47 23.22 0.29 18.29
C SER A 47 23.77 0.12 16.87
N VAL A 48 25.03 -0.28 16.76
CA VAL A 48 25.66 -0.60 15.48
C VAL A 48 25.79 -2.11 15.36
N VAL A 49 25.19 -2.67 14.31
CA VAL A 49 25.20 -4.10 14.01
C VAL A 49 25.96 -4.35 12.72
N ASP A 50 26.84 -5.35 12.72
CA ASP A 50 27.54 -5.78 11.51
C ASP A 50 26.59 -6.66 10.66
N VAL A 51 26.30 -6.23 9.41
CA VAL A 51 25.46 -6.96 8.46
C VAL A 51 26.32 -7.82 7.52
N GLY A 52 27.60 -7.50 7.39
CA GLY A 52 28.52 -8.18 6.49
C GLY A 52 28.43 -7.72 5.05
N LEU A 53 28.72 -8.63 4.12
CA LEU A 53 28.71 -8.35 2.67
C LEU A 53 27.29 -8.36 2.12
N VAL A 54 26.92 -7.27 1.45
CA VAL A 54 25.58 -7.04 0.87
C VAL A 54 25.70 -6.55 -0.56
N GLU A 55 24.87 -7.07 -1.45
CA GLU A 55 24.63 -6.51 -2.79
C GLU A 55 23.67 -5.31 -2.67
N ILE A 56 24.23 -4.12 -2.51
CA ILE A 56 23.48 -2.90 -2.21
C ILE A 56 22.79 -2.40 -3.49
N PRO A 57 21.45 -2.18 -3.50
CA PRO A 57 20.80 -1.49 -4.61
C PRO A 57 21.42 -0.10 -4.82
N SER A 58 21.88 0.17 -6.03
CA SER A 58 22.61 1.40 -6.33
C SER A 58 21.82 2.67 -5.98
N GLU A 59 20.52 2.69 -6.21
CA GLU A 59 19.63 3.80 -5.86
C GLU A 59 19.53 4.06 -4.35
N ARG A 60 19.77 3.06 -3.49
CA ARG A 60 19.72 3.20 -2.02
C ARG A 60 21.00 3.80 -1.41
N ILE A 61 22.06 4.00 -2.20
CA ILE A 61 23.26 4.72 -1.76
C ILE A 61 23.02 6.22 -1.93
N ILE A 62 22.56 6.90 -0.89
CA ILE A 62 22.13 8.30 -0.99
C ILE A 62 23.15 9.31 -0.45
N GLY A 63 24.20 8.83 0.22
CA GLY A 63 25.11 9.76 0.89
C GLY A 63 26.44 9.16 1.31
N THR A 64 27.15 9.96 2.08
CA THR A 64 28.44 9.63 2.70
C THR A 64 28.32 9.62 4.21
N LYS A 65 29.22 8.89 4.91
CA LYS A 65 29.24 8.86 6.39
C LYS A 65 29.54 10.25 6.96
N SER A 66 30.53 10.94 6.40
CA SER A 66 31.00 12.25 6.88
C SER A 66 31.09 13.26 5.74
N ALA A 67 31.10 14.56 6.09
CA ALA A 67 31.16 15.67 5.15
C ALA A 67 32.47 15.79 4.35
N GLY A 68 33.50 15.00 4.66
CA GLY A 68 34.79 15.07 3.98
C GLY A 68 34.68 14.79 2.47
N ARG A 69 34.92 15.79 1.62
CA ARG A 69 34.95 15.70 0.15
C ARG A 69 33.59 15.52 -0.53
N ILE A 70 32.46 15.83 0.12
CA ILE A 70 31.13 15.77 -0.52
C ILE A 70 31.08 16.66 -1.78
N THR A 71 31.77 17.78 -1.81
CA THR A 71 31.82 18.73 -2.93
C THR A 71 32.49 18.15 -4.19
N ALA A 72 33.12 16.98 -4.09
CA ALA A 72 33.69 16.30 -5.25
C ALA A 72 32.63 15.56 -6.08
N PHE A 73 31.41 15.41 -5.56
CA PHE A 73 30.33 14.64 -6.19
C PHE A 73 29.00 15.39 -6.16
N THR A 74 28.14 15.11 -7.12
CA THR A 74 26.71 15.44 -7.05
C THR A 74 25.97 14.48 -6.12
N ALA A 75 24.70 14.77 -5.82
CA ALA A 75 23.82 13.88 -5.06
C ALA A 75 23.75 12.46 -5.63
N SER A 76 23.88 12.29 -6.95
CA SER A 76 23.95 10.98 -7.62
C SER A 76 25.37 10.40 -7.73
N PHE A 77 26.36 10.97 -7.03
CA PHE A 77 27.78 10.58 -7.07
C PHE A 77 28.47 10.82 -8.41
N ARG A 78 27.98 11.70 -9.28
CA ARG A 78 28.73 12.13 -10.47
C ARG A 78 29.87 13.06 -10.07
N PRO A 79 31.04 12.99 -10.75
CA PRO A 79 32.17 13.85 -10.42
C PRO A 79 31.91 15.32 -10.75
N LEU A 80 32.47 16.22 -9.93
CA LEU A 80 32.41 17.68 -10.10
C LEU A 80 33.78 18.33 -10.26
N LEU A 81 34.87 17.64 -9.96
CA LEU A 81 36.21 18.20 -9.99
C LEU A 81 36.83 18.17 -11.40
N ASP A 82 37.70 19.12 -11.66
CA ASP A 82 38.40 19.25 -12.95
C ASP A 82 39.17 17.97 -13.33
N SER A 83 39.28 17.69 -14.63
CA SER A 83 39.93 16.50 -15.20
C SER A 83 41.44 16.43 -14.92
N LYS A 84 42.09 17.53 -14.50
CA LYS A 84 43.49 17.58 -14.11
C LYS A 84 43.71 17.34 -12.60
N SER A 85 42.63 17.18 -11.83
CA SER A 85 42.71 16.95 -10.39
C SER A 85 43.22 15.55 -10.05
N GLU A 86 43.87 15.42 -8.88
CA GLU A 86 44.23 14.07 -8.33
C GLU A 86 43.02 13.15 -8.21
N PHE A 87 41.87 13.73 -7.96
CA PHE A 87 40.61 13.00 -7.94
C PHE A 87 40.31 12.37 -9.28
N ALA A 88 40.43 13.13 -10.38
CA ALA A 88 40.16 12.64 -11.75
C ALA A 88 41.13 11.51 -12.12
N VAL A 89 42.42 11.65 -11.79
CA VAL A 89 43.40 10.57 -12.03
C VAL A 89 42.99 9.26 -11.34
N LYS A 90 42.59 9.32 -10.08
CA LYS A 90 42.12 8.14 -9.33
C LYS A 90 40.81 7.56 -9.88
N TRP A 91 39.89 8.41 -10.34
CA TRP A 91 38.63 7.97 -10.95
C TRP A 91 38.90 7.30 -12.32
N VAL A 92 39.75 7.89 -13.16
CA VAL A 92 40.17 7.33 -14.46
C VAL A 92 40.83 5.96 -14.28
N ASN A 93 41.72 5.79 -13.30
CA ASN A 93 42.33 4.49 -13.04
C ASN A 93 41.31 3.43 -12.62
N LEU A 94 40.31 3.79 -11.78
CA LEU A 94 39.22 2.88 -11.43
C LEU A 94 38.33 2.56 -12.63
N CYS A 95 38.03 3.54 -13.47
CA CYS A 95 37.29 3.35 -14.71
C CYS A 95 38.04 2.41 -15.65
N ALA A 96 39.35 2.61 -15.84
CA ALA A 96 40.16 1.72 -16.67
C ALA A 96 40.15 0.28 -16.14
N ALA A 97 40.22 0.10 -14.81
CA ALA A 97 40.09 -1.22 -14.18
C ALA A 97 38.70 -1.83 -14.37
N HIS A 98 37.62 -1.02 -14.32
CA HIS A 98 36.25 -1.47 -14.54
C HIS A 98 36.02 -1.93 -15.99
N LEU A 99 36.67 -1.31 -16.96
CA LEU A 99 36.54 -1.66 -18.38
C LEU A 99 37.32 -2.93 -18.78
N VAL A 100 38.05 -3.58 -17.86
CA VAL A 100 38.68 -4.89 -18.06
C VAL A 100 37.67 -5.98 -17.65
N GLU A 101 37.88 -7.22 -18.09
CA GLU A 101 36.96 -8.35 -17.88
C GLU A 101 36.57 -8.62 -16.43
N THR A 102 37.45 -8.34 -15.45
CA THR A 102 37.19 -8.57 -14.02
C THR A 102 36.34 -7.47 -13.37
N GLY A 103 36.27 -6.26 -13.95
CA GLY A 103 35.54 -5.13 -13.38
C GLY A 103 36.06 -4.68 -12.01
N ILE A 104 35.25 -3.86 -11.31
CA ILE A 104 35.48 -3.46 -9.92
C ILE A 104 34.72 -4.42 -9.02
N THR A 105 35.45 -5.29 -8.30
CA THR A 105 34.88 -6.33 -7.40
C THR A 105 35.05 -5.99 -5.93
N ASP A 106 35.95 -5.07 -5.59
CA ASP A 106 36.21 -4.68 -4.19
C ASP A 106 34.97 -4.04 -3.56
N PRO A 107 34.47 -4.57 -2.43
CA PRO A 107 33.31 -4.01 -1.76
C PRO A 107 33.62 -2.60 -1.22
N ILE A 108 32.60 -1.73 -1.25
CA ILE A 108 32.64 -0.46 -0.54
C ILE A 108 32.41 -0.67 0.96
N LEU A 109 32.85 0.28 1.81
CA LEU A 109 32.47 0.29 3.22
C LEU A 109 31.38 1.32 3.43
N CYS A 110 30.27 0.91 4.05
CA CYS A 110 29.16 1.82 4.27
C CYS A 110 28.37 1.54 5.54
N TYR A 111 27.61 2.54 5.96
CA TYR A 111 26.59 2.43 6.98
C TYR A 111 25.21 2.35 6.33
N GLU A 112 24.35 1.53 6.89
CA GLU A 112 22.93 1.51 6.57
C GLU A 112 22.17 2.17 7.72
N TYR A 113 21.28 3.11 7.38
CA TYR A 113 20.38 3.77 8.32
C TYR A 113 19.00 3.96 7.68
N LEU A 114 17.96 3.42 8.30
CA LEU A 114 16.57 3.48 7.81
C LEU A 114 16.44 3.07 6.34
N GLY A 115 17.16 2.00 5.95
CA GLY A 115 17.10 1.43 4.61
C GLY A 115 17.92 2.15 3.53
N ASN A 116 18.62 3.21 3.88
CA ASN A 116 19.51 3.94 2.99
C ASN A 116 20.99 3.70 3.37
N PHE A 117 21.87 3.81 2.37
CA PHE A 117 23.28 3.54 2.54
C PHE A 117 24.12 4.80 2.40
N TYR A 118 25.10 4.93 3.28
CA TYR A 118 26.01 6.05 3.37
C TYR A 118 27.45 5.57 3.32
N VAL A 119 28.16 5.95 2.28
CA VAL A 119 29.51 5.45 2.00
C VAL A 119 30.51 6.01 2.98
N GLN A 120 31.25 5.17 3.68
CA GLN A 120 32.41 5.54 4.48
C GLN A 120 33.66 5.53 3.61
N GLU A 121 33.83 4.46 2.81
CA GLU A 121 34.96 4.29 1.90
C GLU A 121 34.51 3.71 0.57
N GLY A 122 35.02 4.27 -0.54
CA GLY A 122 34.71 3.80 -1.88
C GLY A 122 33.83 4.73 -2.72
N ASN A 123 33.66 6.01 -2.35
CA ASN A 123 32.86 6.99 -3.09
C ASN A 123 33.17 7.05 -4.60
N LYS A 124 34.47 6.90 -4.98
CA LYS A 124 34.84 6.86 -6.41
C LYS A 124 34.42 5.55 -7.08
N ARG A 125 34.41 4.41 -6.34
CA ARG A 125 33.91 3.14 -6.85
C ARG A 125 32.40 3.26 -7.14
N VAL A 126 31.63 3.84 -6.21
CA VAL A 126 30.20 4.14 -6.42
C VAL A 126 30.02 5.03 -7.63
N SER A 127 30.83 6.09 -7.78
CA SER A 127 30.75 7.02 -8.92
C SER A 127 30.95 6.31 -10.25
N VAL A 128 31.99 5.48 -10.37
CA VAL A 128 32.29 4.73 -11.60
C VAL A 128 31.17 3.70 -11.88
N LEU A 129 30.82 2.89 -10.91
CA LEU A 129 29.79 1.86 -11.08
C LEU A 129 28.42 2.44 -11.49
N ARG A 130 28.04 3.59 -10.90
CA ARG A 130 26.83 4.32 -11.31
C ARG A 130 26.90 4.90 -12.71
N HIS A 131 28.06 5.40 -13.11
CA HIS A 131 28.26 5.91 -14.45
C HIS A 131 27.99 4.84 -15.51
N PHE A 132 28.36 3.59 -15.24
CA PHE A 132 28.08 2.43 -16.09
C PHE A 132 26.74 1.74 -15.81
N GLY A 133 25.88 2.35 -14.99
CA GLY A 133 24.53 1.85 -14.74
C GLY A 133 24.45 0.57 -13.91
N SER A 134 25.45 0.29 -13.07
CA SER A 134 25.43 -0.89 -12.19
C SER A 134 24.22 -0.85 -11.26
N PRO A 135 23.30 -1.83 -11.33
CA PRO A 135 22.09 -1.81 -10.52
C PRO A 135 22.37 -2.16 -9.06
N ARG A 136 23.49 -2.85 -8.78
CA ARG A 136 23.93 -3.24 -7.44
C ARG A 136 25.41 -3.00 -7.27
N ILE A 137 25.81 -2.69 -6.04
CA ILE A 137 27.20 -2.41 -5.68
C ILE A 137 27.54 -3.26 -4.45
N PRO A 138 28.58 -4.14 -4.50
CA PRO A 138 28.97 -4.92 -3.33
C PRO A 138 29.52 -4.02 -2.23
N GLY A 139 29.04 -4.20 -1.00
CA GLY A 139 29.46 -3.41 0.15
C GLY A 139 29.49 -4.19 1.44
N THR A 140 30.48 -3.92 2.28
CA THR A 140 30.50 -4.35 3.68
C THR A 140 29.72 -3.31 4.49
N VAL A 141 28.65 -3.74 5.13
CA VAL A 141 27.63 -2.88 5.72
C VAL A 141 27.62 -2.99 7.23
N LYS A 142 27.62 -1.84 7.90
CA LYS A 142 27.27 -1.70 9.30
C LYS A 142 25.92 -1.00 9.41
N ARG A 143 24.97 -1.61 10.09
CA ARG A 143 23.63 -1.06 10.30
C ARG A 143 23.59 -0.26 11.58
N ILE A 144 23.07 0.97 11.50
CA ILE A 144 22.74 1.78 12.65
C ILE A 144 21.26 1.58 12.94
N VAL A 145 20.93 1.03 14.12
CA VAL A 145 19.58 0.72 14.53
C VAL A 145 19.07 1.79 15.47
N PRO A 146 18.10 2.65 15.06
CA PRO A 146 17.53 3.66 15.92
C PRO A 146 16.75 3.02 17.08
N PRO A 147 16.56 3.73 18.22
CA PRO A 147 15.69 3.27 19.29
C PRO A 147 14.26 3.04 18.77
N LEU A 148 13.59 1.97 19.24
CA LEU A 148 12.20 1.71 18.90
C LEU A 148 11.31 2.79 19.51
N THR A 149 10.51 3.45 18.67
CA THR A 149 9.54 4.48 19.05
C THR A 149 8.18 4.18 18.43
N ASP A 150 7.15 4.96 18.80
CA ASP A 150 5.81 4.86 18.20
C ASP A 150 5.73 5.53 16.80
N GLU A 151 6.82 6.09 16.31
CA GLU A 151 6.88 6.66 14.97
C GLU A 151 6.67 5.55 13.91
N PRO A 152 5.68 5.68 13.01
CA PRO A 152 5.35 4.64 12.03
C PRO A 152 6.54 4.20 11.18
N ARG A 153 7.40 5.15 10.79
CA ARG A 153 8.60 4.88 9.99
C ARG A 153 9.61 3.99 10.75
N ILE A 154 9.76 4.21 12.05
CA ILE A 154 10.66 3.41 12.90
C ILE A 154 10.07 2.00 13.06
N GLN A 155 8.76 1.88 13.32
CA GLN A 155 8.09 0.58 13.42
C GLN A 155 8.19 -0.21 12.10
N ALA A 156 7.93 0.42 10.96
CA ALA A 156 8.09 -0.21 9.65
C ALA A 156 9.54 -0.64 9.38
N TYR A 157 10.53 0.13 9.87
CA TYR A 157 11.93 -0.25 9.76
C TYR A 157 12.30 -1.48 10.60
N TYR A 158 11.72 -1.64 11.78
CA TYR A 158 11.87 -2.85 12.58
C TYR A 158 11.26 -4.08 11.89
N GLU A 159 10.09 -3.93 11.28
CA GLU A 159 9.50 -4.97 10.43
C GLU A 159 10.40 -5.29 9.22
N PHE A 160 11.01 -4.26 8.60
CA PHE A 160 12.01 -4.46 7.55
C PHE A 160 13.18 -5.30 8.01
N MET A 161 13.74 -5.04 9.19
CA MET A 161 14.87 -5.82 9.71
C MET A 161 14.52 -7.30 9.88
N ASP A 162 13.31 -7.61 10.35
CA ASP A 162 12.85 -8.99 10.46
C ASP A 162 12.60 -9.63 9.09
N PHE A 163 11.97 -8.88 8.16
CA PHE A 163 11.83 -9.32 6.77
C PHE A 163 13.18 -9.57 6.10
N TYR A 164 14.16 -8.69 6.31
CA TYR A 164 15.50 -8.85 5.75
C TYR A 164 16.23 -10.09 6.27
N LYS A 165 16.09 -10.44 7.54
CA LYS A 165 16.69 -11.67 8.11
C LYS A 165 16.28 -12.92 7.34
N ALA A 166 15.04 -12.99 6.89
CA ALA A 166 14.50 -14.12 6.15
C ALA A 166 14.75 -14.01 4.64
N SER A 167 14.57 -12.82 4.06
CA SER A 167 14.57 -12.61 2.61
C SER A 167 15.91 -12.17 2.02
N HIS A 168 16.77 -11.50 2.79
CA HIS A 168 17.97 -10.79 2.32
C HIS A 168 17.70 -9.77 1.19
N LEU A 169 16.50 -9.19 1.14
CA LEU A 169 16.08 -8.22 0.11
C LEU A 169 16.13 -6.79 0.63
N TYR A 170 16.84 -5.91 -0.08
CA TYR A 170 16.85 -4.46 0.12
C TYR A 170 16.05 -3.68 -0.92
N CYS A 171 15.54 -4.36 -1.94
CA CYS A 171 14.87 -3.69 -3.06
C CYS A 171 13.51 -3.11 -2.70
N ILE A 172 12.89 -3.57 -1.61
CA ILE A 172 11.56 -3.14 -1.17
C ILE A 172 11.60 -2.60 0.26
N GLN A 173 11.02 -1.42 0.46
CA GLN A 173 10.95 -0.77 1.78
C GLN A 173 9.66 0.01 1.93
N PHE A 174 8.88 -0.34 2.96
CA PHE A 174 7.62 0.30 3.28
C PHE A 174 7.77 1.42 4.30
N ARG A 175 6.84 2.36 4.28
CA ARG A 175 6.76 3.48 5.23
C ARG A 175 5.80 3.21 6.39
N HIS A 176 4.92 2.22 6.24
CA HIS A 176 3.85 1.94 7.21
C HIS A 176 4.01 0.56 7.83
N PRO A 177 3.80 0.43 9.15
CA PRO A 177 3.78 -0.86 9.80
C PRO A 177 2.63 -1.73 9.29
N GLY A 178 2.86 -3.05 9.23
CA GLY A 178 1.92 -4.03 8.70
C GLY A 178 2.08 -4.33 7.22
N ASP A 179 2.74 -3.47 6.43
CA ASP A 179 2.87 -3.65 4.99
C ASP A 179 3.76 -4.86 4.62
N TYR A 180 4.78 -5.18 5.44
CA TYR A 180 5.57 -6.41 5.23
C TYR A 180 4.74 -7.67 5.46
N ALA A 181 3.90 -7.69 6.48
CA ALA A 181 2.98 -8.82 6.74
C ALA A 181 1.99 -8.99 5.58
N ARG A 182 1.47 -7.88 5.04
CA ARG A 182 0.58 -7.87 3.87
C ARG A 182 1.29 -8.41 2.63
N LEU A 183 2.52 -7.98 2.35
CA LEU A 183 3.33 -8.51 1.24
C LEU A 183 3.53 -10.01 1.37
N LEU A 184 3.97 -10.48 2.55
CA LEU A 184 4.20 -11.91 2.80
C LEU A 184 2.92 -12.73 2.61
N SER A 185 1.76 -12.21 3.04
CA SER A 185 0.45 -12.84 2.81
C SER A 185 0.16 -13.01 1.31
N HIS A 186 0.41 -11.98 0.48
CA HIS A 186 0.24 -12.08 -0.98
C HIS A 186 1.19 -13.09 -1.64
N LEU A 187 2.37 -13.29 -1.04
CA LEU A 187 3.36 -14.25 -1.52
C LEU A 187 3.14 -15.68 -0.96
N GLY A 188 2.17 -15.86 -0.06
CA GLY A 188 1.93 -17.12 0.62
C GLY A 188 3.06 -17.53 1.56
N LYS A 189 3.80 -16.55 2.13
CA LYS A 189 4.95 -16.76 3.01
C LYS A 189 4.66 -16.32 4.44
N LYS A 190 5.37 -16.93 5.38
CA LYS A 190 5.41 -16.51 6.79
C LYS A 190 6.63 -15.63 7.04
N SER A 191 6.63 -14.92 8.16
CA SER A 191 7.72 -14.01 8.55
C SER A 191 9.06 -14.70 8.81
N ASP A 192 9.04 -15.99 9.15
CA ASP A 192 10.21 -16.82 9.46
C ASP A 192 10.64 -17.72 8.29
N ASP A 193 9.94 -17.71 7.18
CA ASP A 193 10.30 -18.48 5.98
C ASP A 193 11.58 -17.94 5.35
N ILE A 194 12.67 -18.71 5.39
CA ILE A 194 13.93 -18.34 4.73
C ILE A 194 13.76 -18.46 3.23
N TRP A 195 14.09 -17.39 2.50
CA TRP A 195 13.93 -17.34 1.06
C TRP A 195 15.13 -17.99 0.34
N GLU A 196 14.84 -18.86 -0.61
CA GLU A 196 15.84 -19.41 -1.52
C GLU A 196 16.35 -18.35 -2.50
N GLU A 197 17.53 -18.59 -3.08
CA GLU A 197 18.12 -17.66 -4.04
C GLU A 197 17.26 -17.47 -5.29
N SER A 198 16.61 -18.53 -5.76
CA SER A 198 15.66 -18.51 -6.87
C SER A 198 14.47 -17.61 -6.58
N GLU A 199 13.89 -17.67 -5.39
CA GLU A 199 12.77 -16.84 -4.96
C GLU A 199 13.17 -15.36 -4.87
N ARG A 200 14.35 -15.09 -4.29
CA ARG A 200 14.92 -13.72 -4.23
C ARG A 200 15.13 -13.14 -5.61
N ARG A 201 15.68 -13.92 -6.55
CA ARG A 201 15.88 -13.47 -7.94
C ARG A 201 14.56 -13.19 -8.64
N THR A 202 13.56 -14.07 -8.49
CA THR A 202 12.23 -13.91 -9.07
C THR A 202 11.54 -12.67 -8.51
N PHE A 203 11.56 -12.50 -7.18
CA PHE A 203 10.96 -11.32 -6.56
C PHE A 203 11.62 -10.02 -7.04
N ASN A 204 12.96 -9.96 -7.06
CA ASN A 204 13.68 -8.81 -7.58
C ASN A 204 13.31 -8.49 -9.04
N ALA A 205 13.28 -9.51 -9.91
CA ALA A 205 12.94 -9.31 -11.32
C ALA A 205 11.52 -8.78 -11.48
N TYR A 206 10.56 -9.36 -10.79
CA TYR A 206 9.15 -8.96 -10.87
C TYR A 206 8.90 -7.59 -10.24
N PHE A 207 9.53 -7.28 -9.12
CA PHE A 207 9.43 -5.95 -8.51
C PHE A 207 10.04 -4.86 -9.42
N HIS A 208 11.20 -5.10 -10.03
CA HIS A 208 11.78 -4.16 -11.00
C HIS A 208 10.87 -3.98 -12.21
N TYR A 209 10.30 -5.05 -12.73
CA TYR A 209 9.37 -4.99 -13.86
C TYR A 209 8.12 -4.17 -13.53
N PHE A 210 7.56 -4.37 -12.33
CA PHE A 210 6.44 -3.56 -11.83
C PHE A 210 6.83 -2.09 -11.66
N ARG A 211 7.98 -1.82 -11.04
CA ARG A 211 8.49 -0.46 -10.81
C ARG A 211 8.69 0.31 -12.12
N ASP A 212 9.20 -0.35 -13.16
CA ASP A 212 9.35 0.26 -14.48
C ASP A 212 8.00 0.60 -15.12
N ALA A 213 6.99 -0.25 -14.93
CA ALA A 213 5.63 0.06 -15.38
C ALA A 213 5.00 1.21 -14.58
N PHE A 214 5.19 1.25 -13.26
CA PHE A 214 4.72 2.31 -12.37
C PHE A 214 5.38 3.66 -12.67
N SER A 215 6.67 3.67 -12.95
CA SER A 215 7.42 4.91 -13.27
C SER A 215 6.84 5.67 -14.46
N ALA A 216 6.19 4.98 -15.39
CA ALA A 216 5.52 5.60 -16.54
C ALA A 216 4.31 6.47 -16.12
N LEU A 217 3.77 6.30 -14.92
CA LEU A 217 2.67 7.13 -14.38
C LEU A 217 3.12 8.50 -13.90
N GLN A 218 4.41 8.70 -13.69
CA GLN A 218 5.01 9.94 -13.19
C GLN A 218 4.37 10.43 -11.88
N VAL A 219 3.99 9.48 -11.00
CA VAL A 219 3.48 9.80 -9.65
C VAL A 219 4.63 10.25 -8.78
N PRO A 220 4.52 11.40 -8.07
CA PRO A 220 5.56 11.86 -7.17
C PRO A 220 5.80 10.85 -6.02
N PRO A 221 7.06 10.60 -5.62
CA PRO A 221 7.38 9.67 -4.52
C PRO A 221 6.78 10.09 -3.16
N GLU A 222 6.47 11.38 -3.00
CA GLU A 222 5.81 11.93 -1.82
C GLU A 222 4.35 11.44 -1.73
N GLU A 223 3.71 11.20 -2.87
CA GLU A 223 2.34 10.71 -2.93
C GLU A 223 2.29 9.20 -2.77
N VAL A 224 3.02 8.43 -3.61
CA VAL A 224 3.00 6.96 -3.60
C VAL A 224 4.38 6.41 -3.93
N LEU A 225 4.86 5.49 -3.12
CA LEU A 225 6.05 4.70 -3.46
C LEU A 225 5.67 3.50 -4.36
N PRO A 226 6.57 3.03 -5.23
CA PRO A 226 6.35 1.82 -6.03
C PRO A 226 5.99 0.59 -5.20
N GLU A 227 6.55 0.49 -4.00
CA GLU A 227 6.30 -0.58 -3.03
C GLU A 227 4.84 -0.59 -2.56
N GLU A 228 4.30 0.58 -2.23
CA GLU A 228 2.90 0.76 -1.80
C GLU A 228 1.93 0.50 -2.96
N ALA A 229 2.30 0.97 -4.16
CA ALA A 229 1.56 0.69 -5.38
C ALA A 229 1.51 -0.81 -5.70
N LEU A 230 2.63 -1.53 -5.48
CA LEU A 230 2.68 -2.97 -5.65
C LEU A 230 1.70 -3.68 -4.72
N LEU A 231 1.62 -3.30 -3.44
CA LEU A 231 0.67 -3.91 -2.50
C LEU A 231 -0.77 -3.77 -2.97
N LEU A 232 -1.15 -2.58 -3.44
CA LEU A 232 -2.50 -2.37 -3.98
C LEU A 232 -2.75 -3.20 -5.24
N TRP A 233 -1.74 -3.31 -6.11
CA TRP A 233 -1.85 -4.14 -7.30
C TRP A 233 -2.00 -5.62 -6.94
N LEU A 234 -1.25 -6.10 -5.92
CA LEU A 234 -1.34 -7.47 -5.41
C LEU A 234 -2.69 -7.79 -4.74
N ASP A 235 -3.42 -6.80 -4.26
CA ASP A 235 -4.80 -7.02 -3.78
C ASP A 235 -5.72 -7.51 -4.89
N LEU A 236 -5.41 -7.20 -6.16
CA LEU A 236 -6.25 -7.51 -7.32
C LEU A 236 -5.68 -8.64 -8.16
N TYR A 237 -4.37 -8.70 -8.29
CA TYR A 237 -3.66 -9.60 -9.17
C TYR A 237 -2.66 -10.46 -8.38
N PRO A 238 -2.63 -11.77 -8.57
CA PRO A 238 -1.63 -12.64 -7.95
C PRO A 238 -0.21 -12.26 -8.36
N PHE A 239 0.76 -12.46 -7.47
CA PHE A 239 2.16 -12.12 -7.73
C PHE A 239 2.75 -12.79 -8.99
N HIS A 240 2.31 -14.04 -9.28
CA HIS A 240 2.80 -14.78 -10.44
C HIS A 240 2.36 -14.16 -11.79
N ASP A 241 1.29 -13.35 -11.80
CA ASP A 241 0.83 -12.66 -13.01
C ASP A 241 1.90 -11.69 -13.55
N LEU A 242 2.75 -11.14 -12.67
CA LEU A 242 3.89 -10.29 -13.11
C LEU A 242 4.83 -11.00 -14.10
N GLY A 243 4.95 -12.32 -14.02
CA GLY A 243 5.74 -13.12 -14.97
C GLY A 243 5.00 -13.49 -16.26
N GLN A 244 3.70 -13.27 -16.34
CA GLN A 244 2.85 -13.67 -17.46
C GLN A 244 2.39 -12.49 -18.32
N LEU A 245 2.22 -11.30 -17.69
CA LEU A 245 1.77 -10.10 -18.38
C LEU A 245 2.85 -9.53 -19.29
N SER A 246 2.46 -9.12 -20.47
CA SER A 246 3.30 -8.29 -21.34
C SER A 246 3.48 -6.88 -20.71
N THR A 247 4.52 -6.16 -21.13
CA THR A 247 4.78 -4.78 -20.67
C THR A 247 3.59 -3.84 -20.90
N ALA A 248 2.87 -4.03 -22.01
CA ALA A 248 1.70 -3.22 -22.33
C ALA A 248 0.52 -3.51 -21.40
N GLU A 249 0.27 -4.79 -21.11
CA GLU A 249 -0.78 -5.21 -20.20
C GLU A 249 -0.48 -4.77 -18.76
N LEU A 250 0.75 -4.94 -18.29
CA LEU A 250 1.15 -4.48 -16.97
C LEU A 250 1.00 -2.96 -16.82
N LYS A 251 1.51 -2.17 -17.79
CA LYS A 251 1.32 -0.71 -17.79
C LYS A 251 -0.15 -0.32 -17.77
N LYS A 252 -1.01 -1.04 -18.49
CA LYS A 252 -2.44 -0.79 -18.52
C LYS A 252 -3.09 -1.09 -17.17
N SER A 253 -2.75 -2.22 -16.52
CA SER A 253 -3.29 -2.58 -15.21
C SER A 253 -2.85 -1.62 -14.11
N VAL A 254 -1.58 -1.19 -14.15
CA VAL A 254 -1.03 -0.21 -13.20
C VAL A 254 -1.67 1.17 -13.41
N ALA A 255 -1.83 1.61 -14.67
CA ALA A 255 -2.47 2.89 -14.99
C ALA A 255 -3.94 2.94 -14.56
N ALA A 256 -4.66 1.84 -14.67
CA ALA A 256 -6.05 1.74 -14.24
C ALA A 256 -6.23 1.95 -12.72
N LEU A 257 -5.19 1.69 -11.91
CA LEU A 257 -5.19 1.83 -10.46
C LEU A 257 -4.58 3.15 -9.97
N ARG A 258 -4.14 4.04 -10.86
CA ARG A 258 -3.41 5.26 -10.49
C ARG A 258 -4.15 6.09 -9.44
N GLU A 259 -5.44 6.36 -9.66
CA GLU A 259 -6.25 7.17 -8.74
C GLU A 259 -6.45 6.47 -7.39
N ASP A 260 -6.64 5.16 -7.41
CA ASP A 260 -6.80 4.35 -6.20
C ASP A 260 -5.49 4.26 -5.40
N MET A 261 -4.33 4.20 -6.07
CA MET A 261 -3.01 4.27 -5.44
C MET A 261 -2.82 5.58 -4.69
N VAL A 262 -3.12 6.72 -5.33
CA VAL A 262 -3.02 8.05 -4.72
C VAL A 262 -4.04 8.23 -3.59
N ALA A 263 -5.27 7.72 -3.74
CA ALA A 263 -6.30 7.81 -2.71
C ALA A 263 -5.95 7.01 -1.45
N ASN A 264 -5.32 5.83 -1.60
CA ASN A 264 -4.92 4.99 -0.46
C ASN A 264 -3.84 5.62 0.43
N THR A 265 -2.91 6.39 -0.14
CA THR A 265 -1.87 7.07 0.65
C THR A 265 -2.41 8.25 1.45
N LYS A 266 -3.49 8.89 0.98
CA LYS A 266 -4.17 9.99 1.69
C LYS A 266 -5.05 9.52 2.86
N LYS A 267 -5.21 8.22 3.08
CA LYS A 267 -5.99 7.63 4.19
C LYS A 267 -5.54 8.04 5.59
N GLN A 268 -4.33 8.53 5.75
CA GLN A 268 -3.80 8.96 7.05
C GLN A 268 -4.24 10.38 7.46
N GLU A 269 -4.88 11.15 6.56
CA GLU A 269 -5.55 12.38 6.97
C GLU A 269 -6.80 12.02 7.78
N ALA A 270 -6.98 12.68 8.92
CA ALA A 270 -8.09 12.44 9.85
C ALA A 270 -9.44 12.31 9.12
N VAL A 271 -10.15 11.22 9.39
CA VAL A 271 -11.48 10.95 8.81
C VAL A 271 -12.38 12.15 9.08
N LYS A 272 -12.73 12.91 8.06
CA LYS A 272 -13.72 13.98 8.15
C LYS A 272 -15.10 13.35 8.19
N VAL A 273 -15.69 13.29 9.38
CA VAL A 273 -17.08 12.83 9.54
C VAL A 273 -18.00 13.87 8.92
N GLN A 274 -18.55 13.57 7.76
CA GLN A 274 -19.63 14.39 7.18
C GLN A 274 -20.94 14.05 7.88
N THR A 275 -21.41 14.96 8.70
CA THR A 275 -22.71 14.82 9.43
C THR A 275 -23.91 15.21 8.58
N LYS A 276 -23.70 15.81 7.41
CA LYS A 276 -24.75 16.18 6.44
C LYS A 276 -24.32 15.71 5.06
N ALA A 277 -25.29 15.28 4.25
CA ALA A 277 -25.07 15.04 2.83
C ALA A 277 -24.53 16.32 2.17
N GLU A 278 -23.51 16.19 1.31
CA GLU A 278 -23.05 17.33 0.52
C GLU A 278 -24.22 17.90 -0.29
N ASP A 279 -24.40 19.21 -0.19
CA ASP A 279 -25.41 19.91 -0.96
C ASP A 279 -24.95 19.96 -2.43
N THR A 280 -25.42 19.00 -3.22
CA THR A 280 -25.13 18.91 -4.66
C THR A 280 -25.72 20.08 -5.46
N SER A 281 -26.42 21.03 -4.79
CA SER A 281 -26.97 22.22 -5.44
C SER A 281 -25.92 23.19 -5.99
N LYS A 282 -24.64 23.02 -5.62
CA LYS A 282 -23.49 23.79 -6.11
C LYS A 282 -22.77 23.18 -7.31
N ALA A 283 -23.26 22.07 -7.87
CA ALA A 283 -22.76 21.58 -9.14
C ALA A 283 -22.89 22.69 -10.21
N SER A 284 -21.78 22.93 -10.93
CA SER A 284 -21.77 24.00 -11.96
C SER A 284 -22.86 23.74 -12.99
N LEU A 285 -23.41 24.82 -13.58
CA LEU A 285 -24.41 24.69 -14.64
C LEU A 285 -23.95 23.77 -15.78
N LEU A 286 -22.63 23.72 -16.05
CA LEU A 286 -22.03 22.82 -17.02
C LEU A 286 -22.15 21.33 -16.59
N GLU A 287 -21.91 21.00 -15.34
CA GLU A 287 -22.09 19.63 -14.81
C GLU A 287 -23.56 19.20 -14.84
N ARG A 288 -24.51 20.12 -14.64
CA ARG A 288 -25.95 19.85 -14.78
C ARG A 288 -26.37 19.57 -16.23
N PHE A 289 -25.69 20.16 -17.22
CA PHE A 289 -25.96 19.88 -18.64
C PHE A 289 -25.30 18.58 -19.14
N ILE A 290 -24.21 18.15 -18.50
CA ILE A 290 -23.47 16.91 -18.91
C ILE A 290 -24.05 15.67 -18.21
N SER A 291 -24.63 15.80 -17.03
CA SER A 291 -25.30 14.71 -16.31
C SER A 291 -26.80 14.65 -16.62
N ALA A 292 -27.14 14.32 -17.86
CA ALA A 292 -28.49 13.82 -18.15
C ALA A 292 -28.68 12.53 -17.33
N SER A 293 -29.53 12.58 -16.29
CA SER A 293 -29.93 11.37 -15.59
C SER A 293 -30.56 10.43 -16.62
N PRO A 294 -30.10 9.19 -16.76
CA PRO A 294 -30.69 8.27 -17.71
C PRO A 294 -32.17 8.08 -17.35
N ASP A 295 -33.01 8.00 -18.37
CA ASP A 295 -34.46 7.79 -18.20
C ASP A 295 -34.76 6.47 -17.50
N HIS A 296 -33.86 5.50 -17.66
CA HIS A 296 -33.97 4.18 -17.08
C HIS A 296 -32.60 3.66 -16.59
N LEU A 297 -32.54 3.01 -15.41
CA LEU A 297 -31.35 2.42 -14.82
C LEU A 297 -31.55 0.92 -14.55
N ASN A 298 -30.58 0.12 -15.00
CA ASN A 298 -30.45 -1.26 -14.59
C ASN A 298 -29.53 -1.34 -13.36
N VAL A 299 -30.07 -1.84 -12.25
CA VAL A 299 -29.39 -1.91 -10.95
C VAL A 299 -29.32 -3.36 -10.49
N ALA A 300 -28.13 -3.81 -10.12
CA ALA A 300 -27.89 -5.13 -9.59
C ALA A 300 -27.54 -5.07 -8.10
N PHE A 301 -27.97 -6.08 -7.35
CA PHE A 301 -27.58 -6.34 -5.98
C PHE A 301 -26.87 -7.67 -5.92
N VAL A 302 -25.62 -7.67 -5.43
CA VAL A 302 -24.81 -8.89 -5.26
C VAL A 302 -24.66 -9.18 -3.79
N HIS A 303 -25.14 -10.32 -3.36
CA HIS A 303 -25.24 -10.75 -1.97
C HIS A 303 -24.33 -11.94 -1.69
N GLN A 304 -23.74 -11.94 -0.51
CA GLN A 304 -22.90 -13.04 -0.04
C GLN A 304 -23.70 -14.33 0.22
N MET A 305 -24.96 -14.19 0.57
CA MET A 305 -25.88 -15.26 0.95
C MET A 305 -27.27 -14.99 0.36
N ASN A 306 -28.22 -15.88 0.60
CA ASN A 306 -29.64 -15.66 0.23
C ASN A 306 -30.44 -15.02 1.40
N PRO A 307 -31.60 -14.40 1.12
CA PRO A 307 -32.38 -13.69 2.15
C PRO A 307 -33.00 -14.62 3.20
N GLY A 308 -33.22 -15.91 2.88
CA GLY A 308 -33.71 -16.89 3.86
C GLY A 308 -32.67 -17.27 4.92
N SER A 309 -31.41 -17.05 4.63
CA SER A 309 -30.28 -17.40 5.49
C SER A 309 -29.59 -16.20 6.15
N SER A 310 -29.95 -14.98 5.78
CA SER A 310 -29.30 -13.78 6.30
C SER A 310 -30.26 -12.60 6.42
N THR A 311 -30.49 -12.13 7.66
CA THR A 311 -31.30 -10.92 7.91
C THR A 311 -30.63 -9.66 7.33
N TRP A 312 -29.31 -9.67 7.17
CA TRP A 312 -28.57 -8.60 6.49
C TRP A 312 -28.94 -8.53 5.01
N VAL A 313 -29.01 -9.68 4.35
CA VAL A 313 -29.43 -9.76 2.93
C VAL A 313 -30.92 -9.44 2.81
N LEU A 314 -31.75 -9.96 3.73
CA LEU A 314 -33.18 -9.64 3.76
C LEU A 314 -33.42 -8.13 3.84
N GLY A 315 -32.73 -7.40 4.73
CA GLY A 315 -32.86 -5.95 4.83
C GLY A 315 -32.45 -5.19 3.55
N HIS A 316 -31.46 -5.70 2.80
CA HIS A 316 -31.11 -5.13 1.50
C HIS A 316 -32.17 -5.44 0.44
N GLU A 317 -32.75 -6.62 0.45
CA GLU A 317 -33.86 -6.97 -0.45
C GLU A 317 -35.12 -6.14 -0.18
N GLU A 318 -35.45 -5.88 1.09
CA GLU A 318 -36.52 -4.93 1.47
C GLU A 318 -36.22 -3.53 0.98
N GLY A 319 -34.96 -3.09 1.08
CA GLY A 319 -34.51 -1.81 0.51
C GLY A 319 -34.65 -1.76 -1.00
N LYS A 320 -34.34 -2.87 -1.71
CA LYS A 320 -34.54 -3.00 -3.16
C LYS A 320 -36.02 -2.90 -3.52
N GLU A 321 -36.91 -3.57 -2.79
CA GLU A 321 -38.35 -3.46 -3.01
C GLU A 321 -38.86 -2.02 -2.80
N HIS A 322 -38.30 -1.31 -1.81
CA HIS A 322 -38.60 0.10 -1.60
C HIS A 322 -38.17 0.96 -2.79
N LEU A 323 -36.96 0.72 -3.34
CA LEU A 323 -36.50 1.40 -4.55
C LEU A 323 -37.46 1.18 -5.73
N GLN A 324 -37.93 -0.08 -5.92
CA GLN A 324 -38.90 -0.38 -6.98
C GLN A 324 -40.21 0.41 -6.81
N LYS A 325 -40.71 0.52 -5.56
CA LYS A 325 -41.91 1.31 -5.25
C LYS A 325 -41.72 2.81 -5.53
N VAL A 326 -40.54 3.36 -5.23
CA VAL A 326 -40.26 4.79 -5.40
C VAL A 326 -40.00 5.18 -6.85
N PHE A 327 -39.24 4.36 -7.60
CA PHE A 327 -38.79 4.71 -8.94
C PHE A 327 -39.64 4.06 -10.07
N GLY A 328 -40.45 3.04 -9.76
CA GLY A 328 -41.34 2.40 -10.72
C GLY A 328 -40.60 1.88 -11.94
N ASP A 329 -41.11 2.22 -13.13
CA ASP A 329 -40.53 1.77 -14.42
C ASP A 329 -39.20 2.46 -14.78
N ARG A 330 -38.71 3.39 -13.96
CA ARG A 330 -37.41 4.05 -14.18
C ARG A 330 -36.23 3.17 -13.79
N VAL A 331 -36.48 2.06 -13.12
CA VAL A 331 -35.44 1.12 -12.69
C VAL A 331 -35.81 -0.32 -13.00
N THR A 332 -34.84 -1.11 -13.42
CA THR A 332 -34.91 -2.58 -13.42
C THR A 332 -33.95 -3.09 -12.36
N LEU A 333 -34.46 -3.81 -11.35
CA LEU A 333 -33.71 -4.29 -10.21
C LEU A 333 -33.53 -5.82 -10.30
N ARG A 334 -32.28 -6.28 -10.15
CA ARG A 334 -31.95 -7.74 -10.12
C ARG A 334 -31.09 -8.05 -8.93
N SER A 335 -31.28 -9.23 -8.35
CA SER A 335 -30.44 -9.75 -7.26
C SER A 335 -29.69 -10.99 -7.69
N TYR A 336 -28.46 -11.09 -7.22
CA TYR A 336 -27.54 -12.20 -7.41
C TYR A 336 -27.07 -12.66 -6.03
N PHE A 337 -27.10 -13.97 -5.79
CA PHE A 337 -26.86 -14.53 -4.46
C PHE A 337 -25.63 -15.44 -4.45
N ASP A 338 -25.25 -15.90 -3.26
CA ASP A 338 -24.21 -16.90 -3.02
C ASP A 338 -22.78 -16.47 -3.43
N ALA A 339 -22.52 -15.16 -3.45
CA ALA A 339 -21.18 -14.60 -3.59
C ALA A 339 -20.41 -14.74 -2.26
N ALA A 340 -20.20 -15.97 -1.79
CA ALA A 340 -19.76 -16.26 -0.42
C ALA A 340 -18.36 -15.71 -0.07
N ASN A 341 -17.48 -15.60 -1.07
CA ASN A 341 -16.12 -15.09 -0.95
C ASN A 341 -15.74 -14.30 -2.23
N PRO A 342 -14.61 -13.59 -2.26
CA PRO A 342 -14.18 -12.81 -3.43
C PRO A 342 -14.09 -13.61 -4.73
N GLU A 343 -13.63 -14.86 -4.68
CA GLU A 343 -13.45 -15.73 -5.84
C GLU A 343 -14.79 -16.12 -6.47
N LEU A 344 -15.80 -16.41 -5.66
CA LEU A 344 -17.16 -16.68 -6.12
C LEU A 344 -17.90 -15.40 -6.54
N ALA A 345 -17.57 -14.26 -5.92
CA ALA A 345 -18.20 -12.99 -6.24
C ALA A 345 -17.79 -12.47 -7.63
N GLU A 346 -16.54 -12.68 -8.06
CA GLU A 346 -16.04 -12.17 -9.35
C GLU A 346 -16.94 -12.60 -10.53
N PRO A 347 -17.20 -13.89 -10.78
CA PRO A 347 -18.06 -14.31 -11.90
C PRO A 347 -19.51 -13.85 -11.74
N ILE A 348 -20.02 -13.74 -10.51
CA ILE A 348 -21.38 -13.25 -10.24
C ILE A 348 -21.49 -11.76 -10.58
N ILE A 349 -20.50 -10.94 -10.22
CA ILE A 349 -20.46 -9.52 -10.58
C ILE A 349 -20.33 -9.37 -12.10
N GLU A 350 -19.50 -10.18 -12.76
CA GLU A 350 -19.36 -10.17 -14.22
C GLU A 350 -20.68 -10.52 -14.91
N GLN A 351 -21.41 -11.48 -14.38
CA GLN A 351 -22.74 -11.82 -14.88
C GLN A 351 -23.72 -10.65 -14.75
N ALA A 352 -23.72 -9.97 -13.59
CA ALA A 352 -24.56 -8.79 -13.39
C ALA A 352 -24.26 -7.68 -14.40
N VAL A 353 -22.97 -7.46 -14.71
CA VAL A 353 -22.54 -6.48 -15.73
C VAL A 353 -22.95 -6.95 -17.14
N ALA A 354 -22.77 -8.23 -17.47
CA ALA A 354 -23.18 -8.81 -18.74
C ALA A 354 -24.70 -8.73 -18.96
N ASP A 355 -25.48 -8.83 -17.90
CA ASP A 355 -26.94 -8.64 -17.90
C ASP A 355 -27.37 -7.16 -18.02
N GLY A 356 -26.39 -6.27 -18.19
CA GLY A 356 -26.61 -4.85 -18.48
C GLY A 356 -26.70 -3.94 -17.27
N ALA A 357 -26.24 -4.36 -16.08
CA ALA A 357 -26.23 -3.50 -14.89
C ALA A 357 -25.35 -2.27 -15.10
N GLN A 358 -25.88 -1.10 -14.81
CA GLN A 358 -25.19 0.19 -14.84
C GLN A 358 -24.74 0.63 -13.44
N VAL A 359 -25.44 0.13 -12.42
CA VAL A 359 -25.14 0.31 -11.01
C VAL A 359 -25.15 -1.04 -10.32
N VAL A 360 -24.12 -1.38 -9.56
CA VAL A 360 -24.01 -2.65 -8.83
C VAL A 360 -23.75 -2.36 -7.36
N PHE A 361 -24.68 -2.80 -6.51
CA PHE A 361 -24.54 -2.79 -5.06
C PHE A 361 -23.98 -4.13 -4.60
N ILE A 362 -22.80 -4.12 -4.01
CA ILE A 362 -22.21 -5.28 -3.35
C ILE A 362 -22.43 -5.14 -1.85
N THR A 363 -23.25 -6.00 -1.27
CA THR A 363 -23.87 -5.79 0.03
C THR A 363 -23.06 -6.30 1.22
N ALA A 364 -21.84 -6.79 0.99
CA ALA A 364 -20.98 -7.35 2.03
C ALA A 364 -19.57 -6.78 2.01
N PRO A 365 -19.02 -6.34 3.17
CA PRO A 365 -17.67 -5.78 3.27
C PRO A 365 -16.55 -6.70 2.78
N PRO A 366 -16.57 -8.03 3.02
CA PRO A 366 -15.52 -8.95 2.57
C PRO A 366 -15.37 -9.02 1.05
N LEU A 367 -16.37 -8.57 0.27
CA LEU A 367 -16.35 -8.60 -1.19
C LEU A 367 -15.72 -7.34 -1.81
N SER A 368 -15.14 -6.46 -1.02
CA SER A 368 -14.55 -5.21 -1.48
C SER A 368 -13.45 -5.39 -2.53
N ARG A 369 -12.62 -6.44 -2.39
CA ARG A 369 -11.58 -6.79 -3.37
C ARG A 369 -12.19 -7.15 -4.74
N ALA A 370 -13.20 -8.02 -4.77
CA ALA A 370 -13.90 -8.35 -6.00
C ALA A 370 -14.60 -7.12 -6.61
N THR A 371 -15.14 -6.24 -5.76
CA THR A 371 -15.75 -4.97 -6.19
C THR A 371 -14.72 -4.06 -6.88
N LEU A 372 -13.53 -3.89 -6.29
CA LEU A 372 -12.48 -3.05 -6.86
C LEU A 372 -12.00 -3.61 -8.21
N LYS A 373 -11.77 -4.92 -8.29
CA LYS A 373 -11.38 -5.59 -9.53
C LYS A 373 -12.39 -5.36 -10.65
N ALA A 374 -13.68 -5.49 -10.33
CA ALA A 374 -14.75 -5.23 -11.27
C ALA A 374 -14.82 -3.75 -11.67
N ALA A 375 -14.66 -2.81 -10.74
CA ALA A 375 -14.67 -1.39 -11.02
C ALA A 375 -13.55 -0.96 -11.97
N VAL A 376 -12.36 -1.51 -11.79
CA VAL A 376 -11.22 -1.30 -12.70
C VAL A 376 -11.48 -1.90 -14.09
N LYS A 377 -12.08 -3.08 -14.14
CA LYS A 377 -12.39 -3.77 -15.40
C LYS A 377 -13.53 -3.11 -16.19
N TYR A 378 -14.52 -2.56 -15.49
CA TYR A 378 -15.74 -1.98 -16.07
C TYR A 378 -15.96 -0.52 -15.66
N PRO A 379 -15.12 0.43 -16.11
CA PRO A 379 -15.11 1.82 -15.62
C PRO A 379 -16.39 2.61 -15.94
N LYS A 380 -17.26 2.10 -16.81
CA LYS A 380 -18.57 2.69 -17.12
C LYS A 380 -19.69 2.27 -16.15
N VAL A 381 -19.48 1.21 -15.36
CA VAL A 381 -20.41 0.72 -14.36
C VAL A 381 -20.09 1.36 -13.01
N ARG A 382 -21.12 1.75 -12.26
CA ARG A 382 -20.94 2.30 -10.91
C ARG A 382 -21.04 1.20 -9.88
N PHE A 383 -19.96 0.99 -9.14
CA PHE A 383 -19.90 -0.01 -8.08
C PHE A 383 -19.99 0.66 -6.72
N LEU A 384 -20.84 0.11 -5.85
CA LEU A 384 -21.01 0.51 -4.46
C LEU A 384 -20.80 -0.71 -3.57
N ASN A 385 -19.91 -0.59 -2.58
CA ASN A 385 -19.68 -1.66 -1.61
C ASN A 385 -20.20 -1.25 -0.22
N CYS A 386 -20.93 -2.14 0.42
CA CYS A 386 -21.41 -1.92 1.78
C CYS A 386 -20.28 -2.08 2.80
N SER A 387 -19.51 -1.02 2.96
CA SER A 387 -18.39 -0.93 3.88
C SER A 387 -18.15 0.54 4.27
N VAL A 388 -17.34 0.79 5.29
CA VAL A 388 -17.11 2.13 5.82
C VAL A 388 -15.69 2.66 5.64
N ASP A 389 -14.74 1.82 5.23
CA ASP A 389 -13.34 2.22 5.18
C ASP A 389 -12.63 1.69 3.94
N GLN A 390 -13.00 2.27 2.80
CA GLN A 390 -12.28 1.96 1.56
C GLN A 390 -12.08 3.25 0.75
N ALA A 391 -10.85 3.76 0.80
CA ALA A 391 -10.47 4.92 0.02
C ALA A 391 -10.08 4.50 -1.41
N TYR A 392 -11.06 4.02 -2.18
CA TYR A 392 -10.90 3.79 -3.60
C TYR A 392 -11.68 4.84 -4.38
N SER A 393 -11.09 5.41 -5.42
CA SER A 393 -11.77 6.35 -6.29
C SER A 393 -12.78 5.65 -7.21
N SER A 394 -12.47 4.39 -7.55
CA SER A 394 -13.25 3.57 -8.49
C SER A 394 -14.54 3.00 -7.91
N ILE A 395 -14.65 2.92 -6.59
CA ILE A 395 -15.84 2.43 -5.90
C ILE A 395 -16.34 3.43 -4.86
N ARG A 396 -17.65 3.41 -4.62
CA ARG A 396 -18.25 4.15 -3.51
C ARG A 396 -18.61 3.20 -2.38
N THR A 397 -18.37 3.63 -1.15
CA THR A 397 -18.81 2.90 0.03
C THR A 397 -20.12 3.49 0.54
N TYR A 398 -20.95 2.64 1.11
CA TYR A 398 -22.16 3.04 1.83
C TYR A 398 -22.31 2.19 3.08
N TYR A 399 -22.85 2.76 4.15
CA TYR A 399 -23.11 2.04 5.40
C TYR A 399 -24.18 2.74 6.21
N GLY A 400 -25.03 1.97 6.89
CA GLY A 400 -26.05 2.53 7.78
C GLY A 400 -25.47 2.97 9.14
N ARG A 401 -26.08 3.97 9.78
CA ARG A 401 -25.74 4.45 11.13
C ARG A 401 -26.24 3.47 12.21
N ILE A 402 -25.85 2.19 12.11
CA ILE A 402 -26.33 1.08 12.96
C ILE A 402 -25.97 1.31 14.43
N TYR A 403 -24.89 2.06 14.71
CA TYR A 403 -24.47 2.39 16.08
C TYR A 403 -25.57 3.09 16.88
N GLU A 404 -26.48 3.84 16.28
CA GLU A 404 -27.61 4.47 16.97
C GLU A 404 -28.57 3.41 17.54
N ALA A 405 -28.95 2.44 16.74
CA ALA A 405 -29.75 1.30 17.19
C ALA A 405 -29.01 0.44 18.21
N LYS A 406 -27.68 0.30 18.07
CA LYS A 406 -26.86 -0.45 19.03
C LYS A 406 -26.81 0.22 20.41
N PHE A 407 -26.83 1.54 20.47
CA PHE A 407 -26.96 2.25 21.76
C PHE A 407 -28.26 1.87 22.48
N ILE A 408 -29.38 1.86 21.76
CA ILE A 408 -30.70 1.49 22.33
C ILE A 408 -30.69 0.04 22.80
N THR A 409 -30.18 -0.89 21.98
CA THR A 409 -30.11 -2.32 22.36
C THR A 409 -29.16 -2.54 23.53
N GLY A 410 -28.09 -1.74 23.62
CA GLY A 410 -27.21 -1.71 24.79
C GLY A 410 -27.93 -1.28 26.07
N ALA A 411 -28.74 -0.21 26.02
CA ALA A 411 -29.52 0.26 27.14
C ALA A 411 -30.52 -0.81 27.63
N ILE A 412 -31.19 -1.49 26.70
CA ILE A 412 -32.08 -2.61 27.03
C ILE A 412 -31.30 -3.75 27.70
N ALA A 413 -30.16 -4.15 27.12
CA ALA A 413 -29.32 -5.21 27.67
C ALA A 413 -28.81 -4.89 29.09
N GLY A 414 -28.38 -3.64 29.31
CA GLY A 414 -27.95 -3.15 30.62
C GLY A 414 -29.05 -3.23 31.67
N ALA A 415 -30.27 -2.81 31.30
CA ALA A 415 -31.43 -2.88 32.18
C ALA A 415 -31.85 -4.33 32.52
N MET A 416 -31.64 -5.27 31.59
CA MET A 416 -32.01 -6.68 31.74
C MET A 416 -30.94 -7.54 32.42
N ALA A 417 -29.69 -7.09 32.46
CA ALA A 417 -28.57 -7.88 32.99
C ALA A 417 -28.64 -8.05 34.50
N GLN A 418 -28.91 -9.26 34.99
CA GLN A 418 -29.04 -9.58 36.41
C GLN A 418 -27.69 -9.65 37.13
N ASN A 419 -26.61 -10.04 36.44
CA ASN A 419 -25.27 -10.27 37.00
C ASN A 419 -24.23 -9.25 36.52
N ASN A 420 -24.65 -8.13 35.93
CA ASN A 420 -23.81 -7.09 35.35
C ASN A 420 -22.87 -7.54 34.22
N ARG A 421 -22.97 -8.77 33.74
CA ARG A 421 -22.14 -9.30 32.64
C ARG A 421 -22.99 -9.47 31.38
N ILE A 422 -22.50 -8.91 30.28
CA ILE A 422 -23.19 -8.91 28.98
C ILE A 422 -22.21 -9.39 27.92
N GLY A 423 -22.56 -10.47 27.21
CA GLY A 423 -21.80 -10.93 26.06
C GLY A 423 -22.15 -10.12 24.80
N TYR A 424 -21.14 -9.70 24.05
CA TYR A 424 -21.32 -9.08 22.75
C TYR A 424 -20.55 -9.91 21.69
N ILE A 425 -21.28 -10.48 20.75
CA ILE A 425 -20.67 -11.22 19.65
C ILE A 425 -20.66 -10.30 18.40
N ALA A 426 -19.47 -10.00 17.89
CA ALA A 426 -19.26 -9.19 16.70
C ALA A 426 -18.86 -10.08 15.51
N SER A 427 -19.24 -9.68 14.27
CA SER A 427 -18.97 -10.46 13.06
C SER A 427 -17.52 -10.31 12.60
N TYR A 428 -17.14 -9.14 12.15
CA TYR A 428 -15.80 -8.86 11.57
C TYR A 428 -15.17 -7.65 12.25
N PRO A 429 -13.84 -7.65 12.49
CA PRO A 429 -13.11 -6.50 13.04
C PRO A 429 -12.83 -5.46 11.95
N ILE A 430 -13.88 -4.93 11.32
CA ILE A 430 -13.80 -3.91 10.26
C ILE A 430 -14.14 -2.53 10.82
N PHE A 431 -13.67 -1.48 10.14
CA PHE A 431 -13.98 -0.10 10.49
C PHE A 431 -15.50 0.11 10.62
N GLY A 432 -15.94 0.86 11.64
CA GLY A 432 -17.37 1.10 11.95
C GLY A 432 -17.98 0.08 12.91
N VAL A 433 -17.50 -1.15 12.97
CA VAL A 433 -17.94 -2.13 13.98
C VAL A 433 -17.53 -1.72 15.39
N PRO A 434 -16.31 -1.20 15.67
CA PRO A 434 -15.95 -0.63 16.97
C PRO A 434 -16.90 0.48 17.43
N ALA A 435 -17.38 1.35 16.53
CA ALA A 435 -18.35 2.38 16.86
C ALA A 435 -19.68 1.78 17.34
N SER A 436 -20.13 0.69 16.71
CA SER A 436 -21.33 -0.06 17.12
C SER A 436 -21.15 -0.74 18.48
N ILE A 437 -19.97 -1.32 18.75
CA ILE A 437 -19.64 -1.95 20.03
C ILE A 437 -19.59 -0.89 21.15
N ASN A 438 -18.93 0.24 20.90
CA ASN A 438 -18.82 1.33 21.86
C ASN A 438 -20.19 1.95 22.15
N ALA A 439 -21.03 2.15 21.14
CA ALA A 439 -22.39 2.65 21.32
C ALA A 439 -23.24 1.69 22.18
N PHE A 440 -23.14 0.38 21.93
CA PHE A 440 -23.79 -0.64 22.75
C PHE A 440 -23.31 -0.59 24.20
N ALA A 441 -21.98 -0.51 24.41
CA ALA A 441 -21.41 -0.43 25.75
C ALA A 441 -21.88 0.83 26.52
N LEU A 442 -21.88 1.99 25.84
CA LEU A 442 -22.38 3.24 26.41
C LEU A 442 -23.86 3.15 26.78
N GLY A 443 -24.68 2.54 25.91
CA GLY A 443 -26.08 2.31 26.18
C GLY A 443 -26.29 1.40 27.42
N ALA A 444 -25.54 0.30 27.51
CA ALA A 444 -25.59 -0.62 28.64
C ALA A 444 -25.18 0.06 29.94
N GLN A 445 -24.12 0.86 29.92
CA GLN A 445 -23.65 1.60 31.12
C GLN A 445 -24.61 2.72 31.51
N MET A 446 -25.37 3.30 30.60
CA MET A 446 -26.38 4.30 30.92
C MET A 446 -27.47 3.75 31.83
N THR A 447 -27.89 2.50 31.65
CA THR A 447 -28.94 1.84 32.43
C THR A 447 -28.39 0.98 33.59
N ASN A 448 -27.15 0.50 33.44
CA ASN A 448 -26.43 -0.28 34.43
C ASN A 448 -24.96 0.16 34.48
N PRO A 449 -24.60 1.12 35.35
CA PRO A 449 -23.22 1.63 35.46
C PRO A 449 -22.16 0.57 35.81
N ARG A 450 -22.57 -0.61 36.26
CA ARG A 450 -21.67 -1.74 36.60
C ARG A 450 -21.57 -2.76 35.47
N ALA A 451 -22.23 -2.53 34.36
CA ALA A 451 -22.21 -3.46 33.22
C ALA A 451 -20.79 -3.68 32.70
N GLN A 452 -20.41 -4.93 32.57
CA GLN A 452 -19.18 -5.41 31.97
C GLN A 452 -19.51 -6.09 30.65
N ILE A 453 -18.91 -5.62 29.55
CA ILE A 453 -19.16 -6.15 28.23
C ILE A 453 -18.00 -7.08 27.80
N GLU A 454 -18.32 -8.36 27.62
CA GLU A 454 -17.36 -9.34 27.09
C GLU A 454 -17.52 -9.45 25.55
N LEU A 455 -16.49 -9.01 24.82
CA LEU A 455 -16.48 -9.03 23.36
C LEU A 455 -15.91 -10.33 22.84
N ARG A 456 -16.60 -10.96 21.87
CA ARG A 456 -16.12 -12.09 21.08
C ARG A 456 -16.28 -11.81 19.59
N TRP A 457 -15.28 -12.17 18.80
CA TRP A 457 -15.34 -12.09 17.35
C TRP A 457 -15.68 -13.46 16.76
N SER A 458 -16.74 -13.53 15.96
CA SER A 458 -17.11 -14.78 15.27
C SER A 458 -16.40 -14.94 13.94
N CYS A 459 -16.04 -13.83 13.29
CA CYS A 459 -15.49 -13.77 11.92
C CYS A 459 -16.36 -14.49 10.87
N VAL A 460 -17.65 -14.76 11.19
CA VAL A 460 -18.67 -15.33 10.31
C VAL A 460 -19.98 -14.55 10.45
N CYS A 461 -20.88 -14.68 9.49
CA CYS A 461 -22.20 -14.08 9.60
C CYS A 461 -22.99 -14.78 10.72
N LEU A 462 -23.43 -14.02 11.71
CA LEU A 462 -23.88 -14.47 13.02
C LEU A 462 -25.14 -15.37 13.04
N LEU A 463 -25.87 -15.45 11.94
CA LEU A 463 -27.17 -16.14 11.94
C LEU A 463 -27.10 -17.68 12.06
N TYR A 464 -25.92 -18.26 11.82
CA TYR A 464 -25.75 -19.71 11.78
C TYR A 464 -24.94 -20.31 12.92
N THR A 465 -24.36 -19.53 13.82
CA THR A 465 -23.35 -20.03 14.77
C THR A 465 -23.71 -19.85 16.24
N SER A 466 -24.80 -19.16 16.55
CA SER A 466 -25.32 -19.06 17.92
C SER A 466 -26.68 -19.75 17.98
N PRO A 467 -26.79 -20.88 18.66
CA PRO A 467 -28.11 -21.38 18.99
C PRO A 467 -28.87 -20.29 19.74
N SER A 468 -30.08 -20.00 19.31
CA SER A 468 -30.96 -19.08 20.03
C SER A 468 -31.17 -19.65 21.43
N PRO A 469 -31.31 -18.80 22.49
CA PRO A 469 -31.73 -19.29 23.80
C PRO A 469 -33.01 -20.10 23.75
N ARG A 470 -33.83 -20.02 22.67
CA ARG A 470 -35.02 -20.86 22.46
C ARG A 470 -34.66 -22.26 22.03
N ASP A 471 -33.55 -22.45 21.29
CA ASP A 471 -33.12 -23.76 20.82
C ASP A 471 -32.47 -24.63 21.91
N ALA A 472 -32.02 -23.97 23.00
CA ALA A 472 -31.45 -24.64 24.17
C ALA A 472 -32.47 -25.29 25.12
N HIS A 473 -33.76 -25.08 24.86
CA HIS A 473 -34.86 -25.69 25.67
C HIS A 473 -35.53 -26.85 24.99
N GLU A 474 -35.16 -27.19 23.72
CA GLU A 474 -35.71 -28.31 22.97
C GLU A 474 -34.74 -29.50 22.80
N SER A 475 -33.59 -29.50 23.49
CA SER A 475 -32.63 -30.62 23.52
C SER A 475 -32.47 -31.24 24.89
#